data_bd42f9f8c503615445b7a72cc83e0ab7
#
_entry.id   bd42f9f8c503615445b7a72cc83e0ab7
#
_cell.length_a   1.000
_cell.length_b   1.000
_cell.length_c   1.000
_cell.angle_alpha   90.00
_cell.angle_beta   90.00
_cell.angle_gamma   90.00
#
_symmetry.space_group_name_H-M   'P 1'
#
loop_
_entity.id
_entity.type
_entity.pdbx_description
1 polymer ?
#
loop_
_entity_poly.entity_id
_entity_poly.type
_entity_poly.pdbx_seq_one_letter_code
_entity_poly.pdbx_strand_id
1 'polypeptide(L)'
;MEQRIAWNDLPRRVRDAIEDRTGPITGVRIPGLGQNSPLAGIIDTSAGRAFVKGMPSDHRKVIAQEREAAVAPFVAGISSVLLWSFDLAGWSVLDYEYAAGRHADYTPGSPDLDRLVQLMTALTAISVPRNPGPFKPAEDRWKGYVDDPAMARVFAGATLTHSDWTPDNVLVSGHRAWLIDWAWPTLGAPWTDPAGWLLRLMASGGHTPRRPSSRQRAANPAHIDLFAAANVRLWDEIASSSNSDWPAAMVQAAHDWHAYRHAVRWAAQECQSAPARPRPPLASWPTVRRSGPSASPSADQGACQGGRPARWGTRRSGQL
;
A
#
# COMPACT_ATOMS: atom_id res chain seq x y z
N MET A 1 19.35 -6.93 8.21
CA MET A 1 18.42 -6.81 9.35
C MET A 1 19.15 -6.10 10.47
N GLU A 2 18.57 -5.07 11.05
CA GLU A 2 19.13 -4.45 12.26
C GLU A 2 18.93 -5.38 13.45
N GLN A 3 19.99 -5.52 14.28
CA GLN A 3 19.91 -6.36 15.47
C GLN A 3 19.00 -5.68 16.50
N ARG A 4 17.97 -6.39 16.96
CA ARG A 4 17.12 -5.94 18.06
C ARG A 4 17.96 -5.86 19.34
N ILE A 5 17.80 -4.77 20.08
CA ILE A 5 18.37 -4.65 21.41
C ILE A 5 17.42 -5.29 22.44
N ALA A 6 17.97 -6.02 23.39
CA ALA A 6 17.16 -6.51 24.50
C ALA A 6 16.80 -5.34 25.45
N TRP A 7 15.65 -5.43 26.11
CA TRP A 7 15.18 -4.40 27.05
C TRP A 7 16.23 -4.03 28.11
N ASN A 8 16.91 -5.04 28.64
CA ASN A 8 17.91 -4.84 29.69
C ASN A 8 19.21 -4.19 29.19
N ASP A 9 19.45 -4.18 27.88
CA ASP A 9 20.63 -3.56 27.26
C ASP A 9 20.39 -2.07 26.94
N LEU A 10 19.14 -1.58 27.08
CA LEU A 10 18.88 -0.16 27.02
C LEU A 10 19.56 0.60 28.15
N PRO A 11 20.04 1.85 27.93
CA PRO A 11 20.55 2.68 29.00
C PRO A 11 19.51 2.78 30.12
N ARG A 12 19.97 2.64 31.39
CA ARG A 12 19.10 2.68 32.58
C ARG A 12 18.22 3.92 32.58
N ARG A 13 18.80 5.09 32.26
CA ARG A 13 18.06 6.37 32.22
C ARG A 13 16.89 6.33 31.22
N VAL A 14 17.03 5.62 30.10
CA VAL A 14 15.96 5.45 29.11
C VAL A 14 14.86 4.56 29.68
N ARG A 15 15.21 3.43 30.29
CA ARG A 15 14.25 2.53 30.95
C ARG A 15 13.49 3.21 32.07
N ASP A 16 14.20 3.90 32.96
CA ASP A 16 13.60 4.67 34.08
C ASP A 16 12.60 5.71 33.51
N ALA A 17 12.98 6.43 32.43
CA ALA A 17 12.10 7.43 31.79
C ALA A 17 10.85 6.83 31.12
N ILE A 18 10.93 5.58 30.64
CA ILE A 18 9.76 4.85 30.13
C ILE A 18 8.86 4.44 31.30
N GLU A 19 9.43 3.84 32.37
CA GLU A 19 8.67 3.42 33.55
C GLU A 19 8.00 4.60 34.28
N ASP A 20 8.65 5.77 34.35
CA ASP A 20 8.06 7.00 34.91
C ASP A 20 6.77 7.43 34.20
N ARG A 21 6.63 7.08 32.94
CA ARG A 21 5.46 7.45 32.09
C ARG A 21 4.41 6.36 31.99
N THR A 22 4.83 5.11 32.02
CA THR A 22 3.94 3.95 31.82
C THR A 22 3.55 3.27 33.13
N GLY A 23 4.23 3.62 34.25
CA GLY A 23 4.23 2.87 35.50
C GLY A 23 5.14 1.63 35.44
N PRO A 24 5.23 0.89 36.55
CA PRO A 24 6.10 -0.28 36.66
C PRO A 24 5.84 -1.31 35.53
N ILE A 25 6.90 -1.69 34.83
CA ILE A 25 6.86 -2.66 33.76
C ILE A 25 6.95 -4.06 34.36
N THR A 26 5.93 -4.88 34.10
CA THR A 26 5.84 -6.26 34.61
C THR A 26 6.27 -7.31 33.57
N GLY A 27 6.35 -6.92 32.29
CA GLY A 27 6.79 -7.78 31.20
C GLY A 27 7.13 -7.01 29.95
N VAL A 28 8.07 -7.56 29.16
CA VAL A 28 8.45 -7.03 27.84
C VAL A 28 8.47 -8.17 26.84
N ARG A 29 7.77 -8.00 25.72
CA ARG A 29 7.77 -8.94 24.60
C ARG A 29 8.27 -8.24 23.34
N ILE A 30 9.29 -8.78 22.74
CA ILE A 30 9.84 -8.31 21.46
C ILE A 30 9.06 -8.96 20.33
N PRO A 31 8.32 -8.25 19.46
CA PRO A 31 7.68 -8.82 18.29
C PRO A 31 8.71 -9.43 17.34
N GLY A 32 8.38 -10.59 16.76
CA GLY A 32 9.26 -11.26 15.79
C GLY A 32 9.33 -10.56 14.43
N LEU A 33 8.38 -9.66 14.15
CA LEU A 33 8.27 -8.89 12.92
C LEU A 33 8.74 -7.45 13.11
N GLY A 34 9.08 -6.78 11.99
CA GLY A 34 9.61 -5.42 11.97
C GLY A 34 11.12 -5.39 12.08
N GLN A 35 11.79 -4.68 11.15
CA GLN A 35 13.24 -4.77 11.00
C GLN A 35 13.94 -3.40 11.09
N ASN A 36 13.19 -2.33 11.32
CA ASN A 36 13.70 -0.97 11.15
C ASN A 36 14.05 -0.23 12.44
N SER A 37 13.63 -0.75 13.60
CA SER A 37 13.90 -0.11 14.89
C SER A 37 14.66 -1.06 15.80
N PRO A 38 15.83 -0.65 16.32
CA PRO A 38 16.59 -1.42 17.28
C PRO A 38 15.79 -1.79 18.54
N LEU A 39 15.00 -0.85 19.07
CA LEU A 39 13.99 -1.13 20.12
C LEU A 39 12.61 -1.22 19.45
N ALA A 40 11.90 -2.30 19.68
CA ALA A 40 10.46 -2.39 19.50
C ALA A 40 9.93 -3.46 20.43
N GLY A 41 9.06 -3.09 21.35
CA GLY A 41 8.58 -3.97 22.39
C GLY A 41 7.14 -3.68 22.79
N ILE A 42 6.39 -4.75 23.05
CA ILE A 42 5.13 -4.65 23.76
C ILE A 42 5.47 -4.72 25.23
N ILE A 43 5.13 -3.68 25.98
CA ILE A 43 5.32 -3.62 27.42
C ILE A 43 3.99 -3.89 28.13
N ASP A 44 4.04 -4.75 29.15
CA ASP A 44 2.92 -4.99 30.05
C ASP A 44 3.14 -4.18 31.34
N THR A 45 2.13 -3.41 31.76
CA THR A 45 2.12 -2.60 32.97
C THR A 45 0.85 -2.85 33.79
N SER A 46 0.77 -2.33 34.98
CA SER A 46 -0.46 -2.39 35.78
C SER A 46 -1.64 -1.62 35.16
N ALA A 47 -1.35 -0.62 34.34
CA ALA A 47 -2.36 0.18 33.61
C ALA A 47 -2.81 -0.44 32.28
N GLY A 48 -2.12 -1.48 31.78
CA GLY A 48 -2.40 -2.11 30.50
C GLY A 48 -1.16 -2.35 29.66
N ARG A 49 -1.34 -2.38 28.35
CA ARG A 49 -0.26 -2.59 27.38
C ARG A 49 0.03 -1.34 26.59
N ALA A 50 1.31 -1.16 26.27
CA ALA A 50 1.77 -0.16 25.32
C ALA A 50 2.77 -0.77 24.34
N PHE A 51 3.04 -0.07 23.24
CA PHE A 51 4.05 -0.45 22.27
C PHE A 51 5.13 0.61 22.19
N VAL A 52 6.32 0.28 22.66
CA VAL A 52 7.48 1.18 22.66
C VAL A 52 8.37 0.90 21.47
N LYS A 53 8.76 1.94 20.76
CA LYS A 53 9.68 1.92 19.62
C LYS A 53 10.79 2.93 19.85
N GLY A 54 12.03 2.60 19.51
CA GLY A 54 13.14 3.52 19.73
C GLY A 54 14.40 3.13 18.98
N MET A 55 15.27 4.13 18.83
CA MET A 55 16.59 3.96 18.25
C MET A 55 17.57 5.01 18.79
N PRO A 56 18.90 4.80 18.65
CA PRO A 56 19.88 5.84 18.93
C PRO A 56 19.58 7.13 18.14
N SER A 57 19.75 8.29 18.79
CA SER A 57 19.45 9.60 18.17
C SER A 57 20.36 9.94 16.99
N ASP A 58 21.54 9.30 16.93
CA ASP A 58 22.49 9.43 15.82
C ASP A 58 22.28 8.36 14.72
N HIS A 59 21.25 7.53 14.88
CA HIS A 59 20.98 6.46 13.92
C HIS A 59 20.55 7.03 12.57
N ARG A 60 21.10 6.50 11.46
CA ARG A 60 20.81 6.97 10.08
C ARG A 60 19.33 7.01 9.71
N LYS A 61 18.50 6.23 10.40
CA LYS A 61 17.05 6.15 10.18
C LYS A 61 16.22 6.93 11.21
N VAL A 62 16.82 7.74 12.09
CA VAL A 62 16.09 8.47 13.14
C VAL A 62 15.01 9.38 12.55
N ILE A 63 15.23 9.92 11.37
CA ILE A 63 14.24 10.70 10.62
C ILE A 63 12.91 9.95 10.41
N ALA A 64 12.92 8.61 10.41
CA ALA A 64 11.68 7.82 10.34
C ALA A 64 10.84 7.99 11.59
N GLN A 65 11.45 8.02 12.80
CA GLN A 65 10.72 8.29 14.04
C GLN A 65 10.22 9.73 14.12
N GLU A 66 10.99 10.70 13.66
CA GLU A 66 10.52 12.09 13.57
C GLU A 66 9.28 12.21 12.68
N ARG A 67 9.26 11.48 11.56
CA ARG A 67 8.09 11.41 10.66
C ARG A 67 6.90 10.74 11.31
N GLU A 68 7.12 9.63 12.02
CA GLU A 68 6.07 8.92 12.75
C GLU A 68 5.45 9.83 13.83
N ALA A 69 6.26 10.54 14.60
CA ALA A 69 5.78 11.49 15.59
C ALA A 69 5.01 12.65 14.94
N ALA A 70 5.50 13.18 13.82
CA ALA A 70 4.87 14.29 13.11
C ALA A 70 3.53 13.92 12.47
N VAL A 71 3.37 12.68 11.97
CA VAL A 71 2.13 12.23 11.33
C VAL A 71 1.07 11.80 12.36
N ALA A 72 1.48 11.35 13.54
CA ALA A 72 0.60 10.75 14.56
C ALA A 72 -0.68 11.56 14.86
N PRO A 73 -0.65 12.90 15.02
CA PRO A 73 -1.86 13.68 15.27
C PRO A 73 -2.91 13.60 14.16
N PHE A 74 -2.48 13.40 12.91
CA PHE A 74 -3.39 13.36 11.77
C PHE A 74 -4.03 11.98 11.59
N VAL A 75 -3.36 10.92 12.02
CA VAL A 75 -3.76 9.52 11.74
C VAL A 75 -4.34 8.79 12.95
N ALA A 76 -4.52 9.44 14.08
CA ALA A 76 -5.03 8.85 15.31
C ALA A 76 -6.36 8.07 15.15
N GLY A 77 -7.19 8.44 14.16
CA GLY A 77 -8.45 7.74 13.87
C GLY A 77 -8.29 6.39 13.16
N ILE A 78 -7.14 6.17 12.50
CA ILE A 78 -6.84 4.99 11.66
C ILE A 78 -5.55 4.28 12.03
N SER A 79 -4.82 4.79 13.00
CA SER A 79 -3.55 4.24 13.50
C SER A 79 -3.59 4.07 15.01
N SER A 80 -2.56 3.42 15.55
CA SER A 80 -2.28 3.43 16.99
C SER A 80 -1.96 4.85 17.44
N VAL A 81 -2.51 5.26 18.58
CA VAL A 81 -2.30 6.62 19.11
C VAL A 81 -0.90 6.73 19.70
N LEU A 82 -0.13 7.74 19.28
CA LEU A 82 1.12 8.10 19.93
C LEU A 82 0.79 8.75 21.27
N LEU A 83 1.22 8.13 22.36
CA LEU A 83 0.94 8.59 23.72
C LEU A 83 1.96 9.65 24.16
N TRP A 84 3.25 9.39 23.91
CA TRP A 84 4.35 10.30 24.18
C TRP A 84 5.60 9.95 23.37
N SER A 85 6.50 10.90 23.28
CA SER A 85 7.84 10.73 22.71
C SER A 85 8.86 11.51 23.53
N PHE A 86 10.11 11.07 23.51
CA PHE A 86 11.22 11.81 24.10
C PHE A 86 12.56 11.45 23.47
N ASP A 87 13.52 12.38 23.60
CA ASP A 87 14.93 12.16 23.33
C ASP A 87 15.70 12.23 24.65
N LEU A 88 16.37 11.14 25.04
CA LEU A 88 17.09 11.05 26.29
C LEU A 88 18.27 10.09 26.20
N ALA A 89 19.42 10.48 26.77
CA ALA A 89 20.62 9.66 26.86
C ALA A 89 21.04 9.05 25.51
N GLY A 90 20.88 9.84 24.43
CA GLY A 90 21.24 9.42 23.06
C GLY A 90 20.25 8.49 22.39
N TRP A 91 19.01 8.40 22.91
CA TRP A 91 17.92 7.62 22.33
C TRP A 91 16.71 8.49 22.00
N SER A 92 16.11 8.25 20.85
CA SER A 92 14.78 8.72 20.47
C SER A 92 13.78 7.59 20.72
N VAL A 93 12.70 7.87 21.47
CA VAL A 93 11.71 6.87 21.89
C VAL A 93 10.30 7.37 21.60
N LEU A 94 9.48 6.49 21.07
CA LEU A 94 8.05 6.68 20.83
C LEU A 94 7.27 5.62 21.59
N ASP A 95 6.16 5.98 22.22
CA ASP A 95 5.24 5.06 22.86
C ASP A 95 3.84 5.20 22.26
N TYR A 96 3.26 4.07 21.93
CA TYR A 96 1.95 3.98 21.30
C TYR A 96 0.98 3.18 22.16
N GLU A 97 -0.28 3.57 22.12
CA GLU A 97 -1.36 2.70 22.56
C GLU A 97 -1.24 1.33 21.89
N TYR A 98 -1.36 0.27 22.68
CA TYR A 98 -1.27 -1.08 22.13
C TYR A 98 -2.47 -1.41 21.25
N ALA A 99 -2.27 -1.52 19.96
CA ALA A 99 -3.26 -1.99 19.00
C ALA A 99 -3.34 -3.53 19.07
N ALA A 100 -4.35 -4.05 19.74
CA ALA A 100 -4.60 -5.48 19.77
C ALA A 100 -5.14 -5.94 18.42
N GLY A 101 -4.47 -6.92 17.80
CA GLY A 101 -4.90 -7.45 16.51
C GLY A 101 -3.93 -8.49 15.96
N ARG A 102 -4.31 -9.12 14.88
CA ARG A 102 -3.43 -9.91 14.03
C ARG A 102 -3.08 -9.14 12.77
N HIS A 103 -2.00 -9.48 12.12
CA HIS A 103 -1.69 -8.95 10.79
C HIS A 103 -2.76 -9.33 9.77
N ALA A 104 -2.99 -8.44 8.80
CA ALA A 104 -4.01 -8.63 7.79
C ALA A 104 -3.67 -9.77 6.84
N ASP A 105 -4.68 -10.54 6.47
CA ASP A 105 -4.58 -11.59 5.47
C ASP A 105 -4.87 -11.01 4.07
N TYR A 106 -3.88 -11.07 3.18
CA TYR A 106 -3.96 -10.56 1.81
C TYR A 106 -4.36 -11.62 0.79
N THR A 107 -4.70 -12.84 1.20
CA THR A 107 -5.10 -13.88 0.25
C THR A 107 -6.39 -13.53 -0.50
N PRO A 108 -6.58 -14.00 -1.74
CA PRO A 108 -7.81 -13.74 -2.50
C PRO A 108 -9.05 -14.26 -1.77
N GLY A 109 -10.04 -13.37 -1.60
CA GLY A 109 -11.28 -13.70 -0.89
C GLY A 109 -11.22 -13.50 0.62
N SER A 110 -10.08 -13.08 1.18
CA SER A 110 -9.99 -12.73 2.60
C SER A 110 -10.97 -11.60 2.95
N PRO A 111 -11.72 -11.71 4.05
CA PRO A 111 -12.62 -10.65 4.52
C PRO A 111 -11.87 -9.40 4.99
N ASP A 112 -10.55 -9.48 5.19
CA ASP A 112 -9.75 -8.34 5.57
C ASP A 112 -9.63 -7.32 4.43
N LEU A 113 -9.69 -7.77 3.17
CA LEU A 113 -9.54 -6.89 2.01
C LEU A 113 -10.58 -5.76 1.99
N ASP A 114 -11.81 -6.04 2.38
CA ASP A 114 -12.86 -5.01 2.49
C ASP A 114 -12.54 -3.99 3.59
N ARG A 115 -11.97 -4.43 4.70
CA ARG A 115 -11.52 -3.54 5.80
C ARG A 115 -10.37 -2.64 5.36
N LEU A 116 -9.45 -3.19 4.57
CA LEU A 116 -8.34 -2.40 4.03
C LEU A 116 -8.83 -1.34 3.03
N VAL A 117 -9.83 -1.66 2.22
CA VAL A 117 -10.48 -0.67 1.33
C VAL A 117 -11.14 0.46 2.14
N GLN A 118 -11.79 0.12 3.25
CA GLN A 118 -12.38 1.12 4.16
C GLN A 118 -11.29 1.98 4.82
N LEU A 119 -10.21 1.35 5.31
CA LEU A 119 -9.06 2.01 5.92
C LEU A 119 -8.37 2.97 4.94
N MET A 120 -8.15 2.54 3.70
CA MET A 120 -7.60 3.37 2.63
C MET A 120 -8.54 4.54 2.27
N THR A 121 -9.85 4.31 2.35
CA THR A 121 -10.86 5.36 2.18
C THR A 121 -10.75 6.41 3.27
N ALA A 122 -10.65 5.97 4.51
CA ALA A 122 -10.50 6.86 5.65
C ALA A 122 -9.20 7.67 5.56
N LEU A 123 -8.09 7.03 5.17
CA LEU A 123 -6.81 7.72 4.94
C LEU A 123 -6.93 8.84 3.88
N THR A 124 -7.58 8.56 2.75
CA THR A 124 -7.73 9.60 1.70
C THR A 124 -8.61 10.77 2.10
N ALA A 125 -9.40 10.64 3.17
CA ALA A 125 -10.22 11.72 3.72
C ALA A 125 -9.48 12.59 4.75
N ILE A 126 -8.27 12.17 5.17
CA ILE A 126 -7.46 12.95 6.11
C ILE A 126 -6.93 14.21 5.43
N SER A 127 -7.24 15.34 6.03
CA SER A 127 -6.69 16.64 5.62
C SER A 127 -5.44 16.95 6.45
N VAL A 128 -4.36 17.28 5.77
CA VAL A 128 -3.11 17.72 6.41
C VAL A 128 -2.77 19.14 5.95
N PRO A 129 -2.08 19.95 6.78
CA PRO A 129 -1.59 21.26 6.37
C PRO A 129 -0.66 21.17 5.15
N ARG A 130 -0.48 22.28 4.43
CA ARG A 130 0.45 22.33 3.28
C ARG A 130 1.91 22.05 3.66
N ASN A 131 2.29 22.28 4.90
CA ASN A 131 3.61 22.01 5.43
C ASN A 131 3.50 21.22 6.74
N PRO A 132 3.16 19.92 6.68
CA PRO A 132 2.80 19.12 7.85
C PRO A 132 3.99 18.60 8.66
N GLY A 133 5.23 18.95 8.27
CA GLY A 133 6.45 18.43 8.90
C GLY A 133 7.37 17.73 7.90
N PRO A 134 8.19 16.77 8.33
CA PRO A 134 9.23 16.14 7.52
C PRO A 134 8.69 15.09 6.52
N PHE A 135 7.47 15.29 5.99
CA PHE A 135 6.89 14.38 5.00
C PHE A 135 7.55 14.59 3.64
N LYS A 136 7.82 13.49 2.97
CA LYS A 136 8.47 13.56 1.66
C LYS A 136 7.42 13.76 0.57
N PRO A 137 7.56 14.76 -0.33
CA PRO A 137 6.72 14.84 -1.52
C PRO A 137 6.87 13.59 -2.40
N ALA A 138 5.79 13.12 -3.00
CA ALA A 138 5.82 11.91 -3.82
C ALA A 138 6.72 12.07 -5.05
N GLU A 139 6.74 13.23 -5.68
CA GLU A 139 7.64 13.53 -6.77
C GLU A 139 9.11 13.40 -6.38
N ASP A 140 9.50 13.83 -5.16
CA ASP A 140 10.85 13.67 -4.65
C ASP A 140 11.20 12.23 -4.31
N ARG A 141 10.19 11.44 -3.95
CA ARG A 141 10.36 10.01 -3.69
C ARG A 141 10.64 9.23 -4.96
N TRP A 142 9.94 9.57 -6.04
CA TRP A 142 9.92 8.79 -7.27
C TRP A 142 10.85 9.31 -8.38
N LYS A 143 11.41 10.53 -8.25
CA LYS A 143 12.24 11.15 -9.31
C LYS A 143 13.48 10.33 -9.70
N GLY A 144 14.01 9.50 -8.80
CA GLY A 144 15.15 8.62 -9.08
C GLY A 144 14.79 7.35 -9.86
N TYR A 145 13.49 7.06 -9.99
CA TYR A 145 12.98 5.82 -10.60
C TYR A 145 12.24 6.04 -11.92
N VAL A 146 12.28 7.24 -12.46
CA VAL A 146 11.73 7.60 -13.78
C VAL A 146 12.84 8.03 -14.74
N ASP A 147 12.62 7.94 -16.06
CA ASP A 147 13.64 8.27 -17.05
C ASP A 147 14.01 9.75 -17.03
N ASP A 148 12.99 10.62 -16.98
CA ASP A 148 13.16 12.06 -16.79
C ASP A 148 12.59 12.43 -15.41
N PRO A 149 13.40 12.96 -14.47
CA PRO A 149 12.92 13.40 -13.16
C PRO A 149 11.70 14.33 -13.21
N ALA A 150 11.53 15.11 -14.29
CA ALA A 150 10.35 15.95 -14.46
C ALA A 150 9.05 15.18 -14.60
N MET A 151 9.10 13.92 -15.05
CA MET A 151 7.93 13.04 -15.14
C MET A 151 7.39 12.67 -13.75
N ALA A 152 8.19 12.74 -12.70
CA ALA A 152 7.74 12.45 -11.33
C ALA A 152 6.64 13.41 -10.83
N ARG A 153 6.43 14.55 -11.50
CA ARG A 153 5.34 15.49 -11.19
C ARG A 153 3.95 14.85 -11.26
N VAL A 154 3.77 13.76 -11.99
CA VAL A 154 2.48 13.05 -12.05
C VAL A 154 2.11 12.39 -10.72
N PHE A 155 3.09 12.17 -9.84
CA PHE A 155 2.90 11.63 -8.50
C PHE A 155 2.57 12.71 -7.46
N ALA A 156 2.76 13.98 -7.80
CA ALA A 156 2.51 15.10 -6.91
C ALA A 156 1.05 15.18 -6.49
N GLY A 157 0.81 15.62 -5.26
CA GLY A 157 -0.52 15.81 -4.71
C GLY A 157 -0.47 16.24 -3.25
N ALA A 158 -1.64 16.54 -2.70
CA ALA A 158 -1.80 16.97 -1.31
C ALA A 158 -2.42 15.88 -0.41
N THR A 159 -2.61 14.67 -0.94
CA THR A 159 -3.17 13.56 -0.16
C THR A 159 -2.06 12.92 0.67
N LEU A 160 -2.33 12.72 1.97
CA LEU A 160 -1.46 11.91 2.82
C LEU A 160 -1.53 10.45 2.35
N THR A 161 -0.38 9.86 2.12
CA THR A 161 -0.22 8.45 1.75
C THR A 161 0.73 7.76 2.73
N HIS A 162 0.49 6.50 3.00
CA HIS A 162 1.34 5.67 3.85
C HIS A 162 2.59 5.18 3.10
N SER A 163 2.41 4.85 1.83
CA SER A 163 3.44 4.36 0.89
C SER A 163 4.01 2.96 1.20
N ASP A 164 3.55 2.28 2.26
CA ASP A 164 4.02 0.93 2.61
C ASP A 164 2.88 0.06 3.18
N TRP A 165 1.95 -0.33 2.33
CA TRP A 165 0.80 -1.19 2.65
C TRP A 165 1.19 -2.67 2.68
N THR A 166 2.22 -3.04 3.44
CA THR A 166 2.54 -4.46 3.68
C THR A 166 1.55 -5.07 4.68
N PRO A 167 1.29 -6.39 4.64
CA PRO A 167 0.46 -7.06 5.65
C PRO A 167 0.91 -6.78 7.08
N ASP A 168 2.23 -6.68 7.30
CA ASP A 168 2.83 -6.43 8.61
C ASP A 168 2.50 -5.06 9.18
N ASN A 169 2.15 -4.09 8.33
CA ASN A 169 1.77 -2.74 8.72
C ASN A 169 0.26 -2.56 8.89
N VAL A 170 -0.54 -3.62 8.74
CA VAL A 170 -1.98 -3.58 8.97
C VAL A 170 -2.38 -4.58 10.02
N LEU A 171 -2.95 -4.07 11.12
CA LEU A 171 -3.53 -4.91 12.19
C LEU A 171 -5.05 -4.96 12.06
N VAL A 172 -5.62 -6.14 12.25
CA VAL A 172 -7.07 -6.37 12.17
C VAL A 172 -7.55 -7.02 13.47
N SER A 173 -8.59 -6.44 14.07
CA SER A 173 -9.27 -6.98 15.26
C SER A 173 -10.77 -6.73 15.15
N GLY A 174 -11.56 -7.80 15.12
CA GLY A 174 -13.01 -7.70 14.94
C GLY A 174 -13.35 -6.97 13.62
N HIS A 175 -14.04 -5.86 13.73
CA HIS A 175 -14.43 -5.02 12.58
C HIS A 175 -13.47 -3.86 12.30
N ARG A 176 -12.42 -3.69 13.11
CA ARG A 176 -11.48 -2.57 13.03
C ARG A 176 -10.17 -3.00 12.38
N ALA A 177 -9.59 -2.10 11.61
CA ALA A 177 -8.22 -2.21 11.12
C ALA A 177 -7.44 -0.94 11.49
N TRP A 178 -6.14 -1.09 11.73
CA TRP A 178 -5.20 0.00 11.98
C TRP A 178 -4.06 -0.09 10.99
N LEU A 179 -3.60 1.05 10.51
CA LEU A 179 -2.42 1.20 9.68
C LEU A 179 -1.28 1.74 10.56
N ILE A 180 -0.24 0.95 10.75
CA ILE A 180 0.87 1.23 11.67
C ILE A 180 2.19 1.38 10.91
N ASP A 181 3.27 1.78 11.61
CA ASP A 181 4.63 1.98 11.05
C ASP A 181 4.69 3.09 9.98
N TRP A 182 4.43 4.31 10.41
CA TRP A 182 4.39 5.51 9.56
C TRP A 182 5.80 6.09 9.27
N ALA A 183 6.78 5.25 9.01
CA ALA A 183 8.16 5.67 8.70
C ALA A 183 8.28 6.49 7.40
N TRP A 184 7.28 6.38 6.52
CA TRP A 184 7.32 6.93 5.16
C TRP A 184 6.10 7.78 4.78
N PRO A 185 5.57 8.66 5.64
CA PRO A 185 4.43 9.49 5.28
C PRO A 185 4.81 10.37 4.10
N THR A 186 3.96 10.39 3.10
CA THR A 186 4.23 11.04 1.81
C THR A 186 3.03 11.89 1.41
N LEU A 187 3.26 13.06 0.86
CA LEU A 187 2.22 13.85 0.20
C LEU A 187 2.26 13.56 -1.29
N GLY A 188 1.17 13.04 -1.81
CA GLY A 188 1.12 12.60 -3.21
C GLY A 188 -0.27 12.55 -3.81
N ALA A 189 -0.32 12.06 -5.03
CA ALA A 189 -1.58 11.82 -5.73
C ALA A 189 -2.37 10.70 -5.03
N PRO A 190 -3.71 10.81 -4.88
CA PRO A 190 -4.53 9.89 -4.09
C PRO A 190 -4.58 8.46 -4.63
N TRP A 191 -4.10 8.24 -5.84
CA TRP A 191 -4.07 6.92 -6.47
C TRP A 191 -2.78 6.12 -6.17
N THR A 192 -1.74 6.74 -5.58
CA THR A 192 -0.44 6.08 -5.37
C THR A 192 -0.50 4.95 -4.35
N ASP A 193 -1.17 5.12 -3.21
CA ASP A 193 -1.36 4.04 -2.23
C ASP A 193 -2.20 2.88 -2.79
N PRO A 194 -3.38 3.10 -3.43
CA PRO A 194 -4.10 2.02 -4.10
C PRO A 194 -3.27 1.25 -5.14
N ALA A 195 -2.42 1.95 -5.88
CA ALA A 195 -1.56 1.33 -6.88
C ALA A 195 -0.42 0.53 -6.22
N GLY A 196 0.22 1.07 -5.18
CA GLY A 196 1.24 0.37 -4.40
C GLY A 196 0.69 -0.85 -3.66
N TRP A 197 -0.55 -0.74 -3.13
CA TRP A 197 -1.21 -1.88 -2.48
C TRP A 197 -1.46 -3.06 -3.42
N LEU A 198 -1.77 -2.80 -4.70
CA LEU A 198 -1.89 -3.88 -5.69
C LEU A 198 -0.62 -4.73 -5.77
N LEU A 199 0.56 -4.10 -5.76
CA LEU A 199 1.83 -4.84 -5.71
C LEU A 199 1.95 -5.71 -4.46
N ARG A 200 1.55 -5.19 -3.31
CA ARG A 200 1.55 -5.96 -2.05
C ARG A 200 0.57 -7.12 -2.10
N LEU A 201 -0.60 -6.94 -2.68
CA LEU A 201 -1.57 -8.02 -2.91
C LEU A 201 -1.00 -9.12 -3.80
N MET A 202 -0.26 -8.76 -4.85
CA MET A 202 0.40 -9.72 -5.73
C MET A 202 1.53 -10.46 -5.01
N ALA A 203 2.41 -9.73 -4.33
CA ALA A 203 3.59 -10.29 -3.69
C ALA A 203 3.28 -11.14 -2.44
N SER A 204 2.33 -10.69 -1.61
CA SER A 204 2.04 -11.33 -0.32
C SER A 204 0.77 -12.17 -0.33
N GLY A 205 -0.19 -11.86 -1.21
CA GLY A 205 -1.50 -12.52 -1.27
C GLY A 205 -1.68 -13.43 -2.49
N GLY A 206 -0.74 -13.48 -3.44
CA GLY A 206 -0.85 -14.30 -4.64
C GLY A 206 -1.95 -13.83 -5.61
N HIS A 207 -2.33 -12.55 -5.55
CA HIS A 207 -3.25 -11.97 -6.52
C HIS A 207 -2.60 -11.85 -7.89
N THR A 208 -3.39 -12.00 -8.95
CA THR A 208 -2.95 -11.71 -10.31
C THR A 208 -3.17 -10.24 -10.64
N PRO A 209 -2.38 -9.64 -11.56
CA PRO A 209 -2.66 -8.31 -12.07
C PRO A 209 -4.09 -8.25 -12.60
N ARG A 210 -4.91 -7.34 -12.09
CA ARG A 210 -6.29 -7.15 -12.53
C ARG A 210 -6.49 -5.71 -13.01
N ARG A 211 -7.57 -5.48 -13.75
CA ARG A 211 -8.02 -4.13 -14.09
C ARG A 211 -8.13 -3.29 -12.81
N PRO A 212 -7.70 -2.03 -12.88
CA PRO A 212 -7.70 -1.15 -11.72
C PRO A 212 -9.07 -1.09 -11.05
N SER A 213 -9.08 -1.01 -9.72
CA SER A 213 -10.28 -0.71 -8.93
C SER A 213 -10.92 0.61 -9.38
N SER A 214 -12.16 0.88 -8.98
CA SER A 214 -12.84 2.14 -9.34
C SER A 214 -12.04 3.39 -8.99
N ARG A 215 -11.21 3.35 -7.94
CA ARG A 215 -10.32 4.46 -7.53
C ARG A 215 -9.07 4.58 -8.39
N GLN A 216 -8.49 3.48 -8.81
CA GLN A 216 -7.39 3.49 -9.78
C GLN A 216 -7.86 3.93 -11.17
N ARG A 217 -9.15 3.71 -11.51
CA ARG A 217 -9.77 4.20 -12.75
C ARG A 217 -9.88 5.73 -12.82
N ALA A 218 -9.83 6.43 -11.69
CA ALA A 218 -9.78 7.89 -11.65
C ALA A 218 -8.40 8.46 -12.03
N ALA A 219 -7.35 7.61 -12.04
CA ALA A 219 -6.02 8.02 -12.47
C ALA A 219 -5.84 7.87 -13.99
N ASN A 220 -5.06 8.76 -14.58
CA ASN A 220 -4.64 8.61 -15.98
C ASN A 220 -3.88 7.27 -16.14
N PRO A 221 -4.27 6.39 -17.07
CA PRO A 221 -3.59 5.12 -17.32
C PRO A 221 -2.08 5.26 -17.53
N ALA A 222 -1.62 6.31 -18.21
CA ALA A 222 -0.20 6.55 -18.44
C ALA A 222 0.57 6.85 -17.12
N HIS A 223 -0.09 7.47 -16.12
CA HIS A 223 0.52 7.69 -14.79
C HIS A 223 0.70 6.36 -14.05
N ILE A 224 -0.27 5.46 -14.16
CA ILE A 224 -0.16 4.11 -13.60
C ILE A 224 0.93 3.29 -14.31
N ASP A 225 1.07 3.43 -15.63
CA ASP A 225 2.13 2.76 -16.40
C ASP A 225 3.51 3.24 -15.95
N LEU A 226 3.68 4.55 -15.77
CA LEU A 226 4.91 5.14 -15.25
C LEU A 226 5.21 4.66 -13.83
N PHE A 227 4.19 4.56 -12.97
CA PHE A 227 4.35 4.07 -11.60
C PHE A 227 4.74 2.59 -11.56
N ALA A 228 4.18 1.76 -12.46
CA ALA A 228 4.56 0.37 -12.58
C ALA A 228 6.03 0.22 -13.01
N ALA A 229 6.48 0.99 -14.00
CA ALA A 229 7.87 1.02 -14.43
C ALA A 229 8.82 1.51 -13.32
N ALA A 230 8.43 2.55 -12.57
CA ALA A 230 9.20 3.08 -11.46
C ALA A 230 9.35 2.05 -10.32
N ASN A 231 8.30 1.26 -10.06
CA ASN A 231 8.36 0.18 -9.06
C ASN A 231 9.29 -0.96 -9.47
N VAL A 232 9.40 -1.30 -10.74
CA VAL A 232 10.41 -2.27 -11.22
C VAL A 232 11.80 -1.80 -10.81
N ARG A 233 12.17 -0.56 -11.12
CA ARG A 233 13.49 0.00 -10.78
C ARG A 233 13.75 0.05 -9.28
N LEU A 234 12.75 0.48 -8.51
CA LEU A 234 12.85 0.53 -7.06
C LEU A 234 13.12 -0.85 -6.47
N TRP A 235 12.36 -1.87 -6.89
CA TRP A 235 12.49 -3.20 -6.31
C TRP A 235 13.73 -3.94 -6.79
N ASP A 236 14.18 -3.71 -8.02
CA ASP A 236 15.47 -4.21 -8.52
C ASP A 236 16.65 -3.59 -7.75
N GLU A 237 16.61 -2.28 -7.45
CA GLU A 237 17.61 -1.60 -6.62
C GLU A 237 17.63 -2.15 -5.19
N ILE A 238 16.46 -2.32 -4.56
CA ILE A 238 16.35 -2.90 -3.21
C ILE A 238 16.91 -4.32 -3.20
N ALA A 239 16.57 -5.13 -4.19
CA ALA A 239 17.06 -6.51 -4.28
C ALA A 239 18.58 -6.57 -4.48
N SER A 240 19.14 -5.71 -5.34
CA SER A 240 20.58 -5.66 -5.59
C SER A 240 21.39 -5.22 -4.36
N SER A 241 20.77 -4.45 -3.47
CA SER A 241 21.39 -3.97 -2.21
C SER A 241 21.08 -4.86 -1.01
N SER A 242 20.25 -5.91 -1.18
CA SER A 242 19.86 -6.83 -0.11
C SER A 242 20.76 -8.08 -0.09
N ASN A 243 21.16 -8.50 1.11
CA ASN A 243 21.86 -9.77 1.31
C ASN A 243 20.92 -10.96 1.58
N SER A 244 19.64 -10.82 1.29
CA SER A 244 18.61 -11.84 1.53
C SER A 244 17.51 -11.80 0.47
N ASP A 245 16.77 -12.90 0.34
CA ASP A 245 15.74 -13.08 -0.70
C ASP A 245 14.39 -12.38 -0.39
N TRP A 246 14.28 -11.62 0.72
CA TRP A 246 13.03 -11.00 1.11
C TRP A 246 12.39 -10.09 0.04
N PRO A 247 13.17 -9.39 -0.85
CA PRO A 247 12.58 -8.57 -1.89
C PRO A 247 12.05 -9.35 -3.08
N ALA A 248 12.41 -10.63 -3.23
CA ALA A 248 12.16 -11.42 -4.46
C ALA A 248 10.70 -11.42 -4.89
N ALA A 249 9.77 -11.59 -3.94
CA ALA A 249 8.33 -11.57 -4.24
C ALA A 249 7.85 -10.19 -4.76
N MET A 250 8.43 -9.11 -4.25
CA MET A 250 8.11 -7.75 -4.70
C MET A 250 8.71 -7.46 -6.08
N VAL A 251 9.93 -7.92 -6.35
CA VAL A 251 10.56 -7.85 -7.68
C VAL A 251 9.67 -8.55 -8.69
N GLN A 252 9.30 -9.81 -8.43
CA GLN A 252 8.44 -10.57 -9.33
C GLN A 252 7.09 -9.86 -9.56
N ALA A 253 6.43 -9.41 -8.49
CA ALA A 253 5.17 -8.68 -8.60
C ALA A 253 5.29 -7.39 -9.42
N ALA A 254 6.39 -6.63 -9.27
CA ALA A 254 6.62 -5.41 -10.01
C ALA A 254 6.80 -5.68 -11.52
N HIS A 255 7.60 -6.69 -11.87
CA HIS A 255 7.81 -7.11 -13.25
C HIS A 255 6.51 -7.64 -13.88
N ASP A 256 5.76 -8.50 -13.19
CA ASP A 256 4.49 -9.05 -13.67
C ASP A 256 3.45 -7.95 -13.89
N TRP A 257 3.36 -7.00 -12.96
CA TRP A 257 2.44 -5.88 -13.11
C TRP A 257 2.83 -4.98 -14.28
N HIS A 258 4.10 -4.65 -14.43
CA HIS A 258 4.59 -3.85 -15.55
C HIS A 258 4.31 -4.52 -16.89
N ALA A 259 4.60 -5.83 -17.01
CA ALA A 259 4.31 -6.61 -18.20
C ALA A 259 2.81 -6.63 -18.55
N TYR A 260 1.95 -6.84 -17.54
CA TYR A 260 0.50 -6.77 -17.69
C TYR A 260 0.03 -5.39 -18.20
N ARG A 261 0.56 -4.30 -17.62
CA ARG A 261 0.22 -2.93 -18.04
C ARG A 261 0.61 -2.67 -19.50
N HIS A 262 1.78 -3.15 -19.89
CA HIS A 262 2.24 -3.05 -21.26
C HIS A 262 1.33 -3.79 -22.23
N ALA A 263 0.95 -5.03 -21.93
CA ALA A 263 0.05 -5.85 -22.75
C ALA A 263 -1.34 -5.21 -22.90
N VAL A 264 -1.90 -4.65 -21.80
CA VAL A 264 -3.20 -3.94 -21.85
C VAL A 264 -3.14 -2.70 -22.72
N ARG A 265 -2.04 -1.95 -22.69
CA ARG A 265 -1.84 -0.76 -23.53
C ARG A 265 -1.74 -1.13 -24.99
N TRP A 266 -0.97 -2.17 -25.32
CA TRP A 266 -0.82 -2.67 -26.68
C TRP A 266 -2.17 -3.08 -27.29
N ALA A 267 -2.95 -3.90 -26.58
CA ALA A 267 -4.28 -4.32 -27.02
C ALA A 267 -5.24 -3.14 -27.25
N ALA A 268 -5.16 -2.09 -26.44
CA ALA A 268 -5.97 -0.88 -26.61
C ALA A 268 -5.57 -0.08 -27.87
N GLN A 269 -4.28 -0.02 -28.20
CA GLN A 269 -3.78 0.65 -29.41
C GLN A 269 -4.16 -0.11 -30.68
N GLU A 270 -4.06 -1.44 -30.68
CA GLU A 270 -4.50 -2.26 -31.80
C GLU A 270 -6.00 -2.12 -32.09
N CYS A 271 -6.82 -2.05 -31.03
CA CYS A 271 -8.27 -1.84 -31.18
C CYS A 271 -8.60 -0.46 -31.79
N GLN A 272 -7.80 0.57 -31.48
CA GLN A 272 -7.97 1.93 -32.04
C GLN A 272 -7.46 2.06 -33.47
N SER A 273 -6.45 1.29 -33.87
CA SER A 273 -5.85 1.31 -35.18
C SER A 273 -6.50 0.35 -36.18
N ALA A 274 -7.40 -0.53 -35.71
CA ALA A 274 -8.14 -1.44 -36.59
C ALA A 274 -9.05 -0.62 -37.52
N PRO A 275 -9.00 -0.83 -38.84
CA PRO A 275 -9.87 -0.14 -39.80
C PRO A 275 -11.32 -0.45 -39.45
N ALA A 276 -12.16 0.60 -39.50
CA ALA A 276 -13.60 0.45 -39.25
C ALA A 276 -14.14 -0.64 -40.21
N ARG A 277 -14.66 -1.72 -39.66
CA ARG A 277 -15.32 -2.76 -40.47
C ARG A 277 -16.40 -2.07 -41.31
N PRO A 278 -16.40 -2.25 -42.61
CA PRO A 278 -17.47 -1.70 -43.44
C PRO A 278 -18.80 -2.21 -42.91
N ARG A 279 -19.72 -1.29 -42.64
CA ARG A 279 -21.09 -1.67 -42.27
C ARG A 279 -21.62 -2.54 -43.38
N PRO A 280 -22.20 -3.73 -43.06
CA PRO A 280 -22.88 -4.52 -44.10
C PRO A 280 -23.97 -3.61 -44.72
N PRO A 281 -24.18 -3.67 -46.02
CA PRO A 281 -25.23 -2.90 -46.68
C PRO A 281 -26.54 -3.23 -46.01
N LEU A 282 -27.31 -2.18 -45.66
CA LEU A 282 -28.65 -2.34 -45.15
C LEU A 282 -29.43 -3.22 -46.14
N ALA A 283 -29.63 -4.48 -45.76
CA ALA A 283 -30.51 -5.36 -46.53
C ALA A 283 -31.89 -4.67 -46.52
N SER A 284 -32.40 -4.37 -47.72
CA SER A 284 -33.74 -3.86 -47.93
C SER A 284 -34.73 -4.95 -47.44
N TRP A 285 -35.25 -4.76 -46.25
CA TRP A 285 -36.32 -5.65 -45.74
C TRP A 285 -37.57 -5.40 -46.53
N PRO A 286 -38.27 -6.45 -47.02
CA PRO A 286 -39.58 -6.29 -47.66
C PRO A 286 -40.53 -5.70 -46.63
N THR A 287 -41.25 -4.65 -47.02
CA THR A 287 -42.28 -3.98 -46.23
C THR A 287 -43.43 -4.92 -45.95
N VAL A 288 -43.42 -5.56 -44.76
CA VAL A 288 -44.59 -6.23 -44.23
C VAL A 288 -45.48 -5.19 -43.56
N ARG A 289 -46.64 -4.94 -44.12
CA ARG A 289 -47.68 -4.13 -43.47
C ARG A 289 -48.07 -4.75 -42.12
N ARG A 290 -47.77 -4.05 -41.04
CA ARG A 290 -48.27 -4.38 -39.70
C ARG A 290 -49.38 -3.43 -39.31
N SER A 291 -50.54 -4.04 -39.01
CA SER A 291 -51.55 -3.42 -38.21
C SER A 291 -51.32 -3.78 -36.74
N GLY A 292 -51.19 -2.78 -35.82
CA GLY A 292 -51.21 -2.94 -34.37
C GLY A 292 -50.02 -2.38 -33.63
N PRO A 293 -50.11 -2.04 -32.32
CA PRO A 293 -49.60 -0.80 -31.76
C PRO A 293 -48.16 -0.84 -31.20
N SER A 294 -47.58 0.36 -31.12
CA SER A 294 -46.29 0.82 -30.74
C SER A 294 -45.60 0.22 -29.50
N ALA A 295 -44.36 -0.22 -29.63
CA ALA A 295 -43.36 -0.22 -28.57
C ALA A 295 -42.01 0.25 -29.15
N SER A 296 -41.41 1.25 -28.51
CA SER A 296 -40.12 1.84 -28.87
C SER A 296 -38.95 0.91 -28.54
N PRO A 297 -37.95 0.75 -29.39
CA PRO A 297 -36.73 0.04 -29.04
C PRO A 297 -35.70 0.98 -28.40
N SER A 298 -35.15 0.56 -27.25
CA SER A 298 -33.98 1.16 -26.61
C SER A 298 -32.73 0.93 -27.46
N ALA A 299 -31.88 1.95 -27.53
CA ALA A 299 -30.59 1.93 -28.23
C ALA A 299 -29.62 1.00 -27.49
N ASP A 300 -29.19 -0.05 -28.15
CA ASP A 300 -28.14 -0.96 -27.70
C ASP A 300 -26.77 -0.46 -28.21
N GLN A 301 -25.93 -0.02 -27.28
CA GLN A 301 -24.55 0.35 -27.56
C GLN A 301 -23.71 -0.93 -27.62
N GLY A 302 -23.32 -1.34 -28.81
CA GLY A 302 -22.43 -2.48 -29.03
C GLY A 302 -21.06 -2.28 -28.38
N ALA A 303 -20.83 -2.95 -27.26
CA ALA A 303 -19.52 -3.08 -26.64
C ALA A 303 -18.70 -4.12 -27.41
N CYS A 304 -17.45 -3.79 -27.76
CA CYS A 304 -16.45 -4.76 -28.24
C CYS A 304 -16.24 -5.84 -27.17
N GLN A 305 -16.80 -7.03 -27.39
CA GLN A 305 -16.51 -8.19 -26.54
C GLN A 305 -15.12 -8.72 -26.91
N GLY A 306 -14.14 -8.47 -26.03
CA GLY A 306 -12.80 -9.04 -26.11
C GLY A 306 -12.85 -10.56 -25.99
N GLY A 307 -12.11 -11.24 -26.87
CA GLY A 307 -11.95 -12.68 -26.90
C GLY A 307 -11.51 -13.23 -25.55
N ARG A 308 -12.11 -14.34 -25.14
CA ARG A 308 -11.76 -15.07 -23.92
C ARG A 308 -10.30 -15.55 -24.00
N PRO A 309 -9.46 -15.34 -22.98
CA PRO A 309 -8.17 -16.02 -22.90
C PRO A 309 -8.37 -17.52 -22.68
N ALA A 310 -7.51 -18.31 -23.33
CA ALA A 310 -7.50 -19.77 -23.25
C ALA A 310 -7.44 -20.25 -21.79
N ARG A 311 -8.27 -21.24 -21.46
CA ARG A 311 -8.23 -21.94 -20.17
C ARG A 311 -6.94 -22.76 -20.09
N TRP A 312 -6.07 -22.42 -19.17
CA TRP A 312 -4.99 -23.31 -18.73
C TRP A 312 -5.58 -24.38 -17.82
N GLY A 313 -5.42 -25.64 -18.24
CA GLY A 313 -5.91 -26.81 -17.53
C GLY A 313 -5.20 -26.98 -16.19
N THR A 314 -5.99 -27.12 -15.13
CA THR A 314 -5.54 -27.57 -13.81
C THR A 314 -5.06 -29.00 -13.89
N ARG A 315 -3.75 -29.25 -13.80
CA ARG A 315 -3.22 -30.57 -13.47
C ARG A 315 -3.48 -30.84 -11.97
N ARG A 316 -4.35 -31.79 -11.71
CA ARG A 316 -4.42 -32.46 -10.40
C ARG A 316 -3.13 -33.24 -10.20
N SER A 317 -2.34 -32.92 -9.21
CA SER A 317 -1.36 -33.84 -8.63
C SER A 317 -1.98 -34.54 -7.43
N GLY A 318 -2.13 -35.86 -7.57
CA GLY A 318 -2.59 -36.72 -6.49
C GLY A 318 -1.51 -36.93 -5.45
N GLN A 319 -1.99 -37.26 -4.29
CA GLN A 319 -1.48 -37.98 -3.15
C GLN A 319 0.00 -38.45 -3.20
N LEU A 320 0.80 -38.03 -2.27
CA LEU A 320 1.34 -38.84 -1.14
C LEU A 320 1.78 -37.89 -0.03
#